data_3b57a35f9b4b233680277044ca0751e5
#
_entry.id   3b57a35f9b4b233680277044ca0751e5
#
_cell.length_a   1.000
_cell.length_b   1.000
_cell.length_c   1.000
_cell.angle_alpha   90.00
_cell.angle_beta   90.00
_cell.angle_gamma   90.00
#
_symmetry.space_group_name_H-M   'P 1'
#
loop_
_entity.id
_entity.type
_entity.pdbx_description
1 polymer ?
#
loop_
_entity_poly.entity_id
_entity_poly.type
_entity_poly.pdbx_seq_one_letter_code
_entity_poly.pdbx_strand_id
1 'polypeptide(L)'
;MHMRKSILSLTLLALVAGSTASALAQGMPTTQPKFVHIFREQLKPGTAGEHAKWEAGWPAAFEKAKSPYHYIALQSITGPPEVWYVSPLANQAAYAEMMAAEQKDPALAAELERLAKGDGQFLSEQTALQAVAMPELSHGAFPAVGKMRYYEITTFRVRPGHQDAWMAATARSAPGASWRTYDVVAGAPGGTYLVFSSVGSFAEFDKMMGEGEATMKGATPDEMAVLGKFMKESVITVSTNRYRLDPGQSYVNAETKAQDPAFWSPKK
;
A
#
# COMPACT_ATOMS: atom_id res chain seq x y z
N MET A 1 -57.79 -45.93 33.34
CA MET A 1 -57.37 -44.64 33.87
C MET A 1 -56.06 -44.23 33.20
N HIS A 2 -56.17 -43.55 32.05
CA HIS A 2 -55.04 -43.24 31.19
C HIS A 2 -54.86 -41.71 31.18
N MET A 3 -53.77 -41.26 31.79
CA MET A 3 -53.34 -39.85 31.77
C MET A 3 -52.59 -39.60 30.45
N ARG A 4 -53.14 -38.75 29.57
CA ARG A 4 -52.47 -38.19 28.40
C ARG A 4 -51.55 -37.05 28.86
N LYS A 5 -50.24 -37.19 28.63
CA LYS A 5 -49.28 -36.10 28.78
C LYS A 5 -49.19 -35.35 27.45
N SER A 6 -49.63 -34.12 27.44
CA SER A 6 -49.45 -33.19 26.34
C SER A 6 -48.03 -32.63 26.37
N ILE A 7 -47.29 -32.84 25.31
CA ILE A 7 -45.96 -32.26 25.11
C ILE A 7 -46.14 -30.95 24.35
N LEU A 8 -45.88 -29.84 24.97
CA LEU A 8 -45.83 -28.50 24.37
C LEU A 8 -44.51 -28.34 23.67
N SER A 9 -44.51 -28.37 22.35
CA SER A 9 -43.32 -28.02 21.55
C SER A 9 -43.15 -26.52 21.49
N LEU A 10 -42.15 -25.98 22.16
CA LEU A 10 -41.73 -24.62 22.07
C LEU A 10 -40.79 -24.43 20.88
N THR A 11 -41.30 -23.87 19.78
CA THR A 11 -40.52 -23.57 18.59
C THR A 11 -39.77 -22.27 18.87
N LEU A 12 -38.46 -22.37 19.14
CA LEU A 12 -37.57 -21.24 19.30
C LEU A 12 -37.22 -20.67 17.90
N LEU A 13 -37.86 -19.55 17.54
CA LEU A 13 -37.55 -18.82 16.32
C LEU A 13 -36.27 -18.00 16.58
N ALA A 14 -35.12 -18.51 16.15
CA ALA A 14 -33.88 -17.77 16.18
C ALA A 14 -33.92 -16.68 15.11
N LEU A 15 -34.13 -15.42 15.51
CA LEU A 15 -33.89 -14.26 14.67
C LEU A 15 -32.37 -14.16 14.43
N VAL A 16 -31.93 -14.61 13.28
CA VAL A 16 -30.61 -14.27 12.77
C VAL A 16 -30.67 -12.80 12.35
N ALA A 17 -30.32 -11.90 13.26
CA ALA A 17 -30.02 -10.53 12.91
C ALA A 17 -28.76 -10.57 12.04
N GLY A 18 -28.95 -10.62 10.73
CA GLY A 18 -27.89 -10.39 9.77
C GLY A 18 -27.36 -8.98 9.99
N SER A 19 -26.22 -8.88 10.68
CA SER A 19 -25.41 -7.67 10.70
C SER A 19 -24.98 -7.42 9.27
N THR A 20 -25.74 -6.61 8.53
CA THR A 20 -25.23 -5.92 7.35
C THR A 20 -24.15 -4.98 7.87
N ALA A 21 -22.91 -5.48 7.96
CA ALA A 21 -21.77 -4.62 8.04
C ALA A 21 -21.86 -3.74 6.79
N SER A 22 -22.39 -2.52 6.96
CA SER A 22 -22.22 -1.48 5.97
C SER A 22 -20.73 -1.45 5.68
N ALA A 23 -20.34 -1.76 4.43
CA ALA A 23 -19.01 -1.49 3.96
C ALA A 23 -18.84 0.04 4.13
N LEU A 24 -18.30 0.42 5.27
CA LEU A 24 -17.93 1.81 5.53
C LEU A 24 -16.97 2.17 4.42
N ALA A 25 -17.27 3.24 3.69
CA ALA A 25 -16.39 3.80 2.68
C ALA A 25 -14.96 3.77 3.23
N GLN A 26 -14.11 2.95 2.62
CA GLN A 26 -12.78 2.70 3.14
C GLN A 26 -11.90 3.89 2.73
N GLY A 27 -11.96 4.98 3.53
CA GLY A 27 -11.10 6.14 3.35
C GLY A 27 -9.62 5.77 3.40
N MET A 28 -8.74 6.72 3.07
CA MET A 28 -7.31 6.49 3.27
C MET A 28 -7.03 6.19 4.74
N PRO A 29 -6.20 5.17 5.03
CA PRO A 29 -6.00 4.70 6.40
C PRO A 29 -5.31 5.75 7.27
N THR A 30 -5.63 5.75 8.56
CA THR A 30 -4.95 6.52 9.61
C THR A 30 -3.99 5.65 10.44
N THR A 31 -3.99 4.34 10.16
CA THR A 31 -3.07 3.35 10.73
C THR A 31 -2.53 2.49 9.60
N GLN A 32 -1.46 1.73 9.84
CA GLN A 32 -0.91 0.83 8.83
C GLN A 32 -2.00 -0.15 8.34
N PRO A 33 -2.36 -0.13 7.05
CA PRO A 33 -3.31 -1.08 6.49
C PRO A 33 -2.74 -2.50 6.59
N LYS A 34 -3.59 -3.47 6.97
CA LYS A 34 -3.18 -4.86 7.13
C LYS A 34 -2.77 -5.51 5.82
N PHE A 35 -3.33 -5.02 4.72
CA PHE A 35 -3.11 -5.54 3.39
C PHE A 35 -2.99 -4.38 2.40
N VAL A 36 -2.10 -4.50 1.44
CA VAL A 36 -2.00 -3.58 0.30
C VAL A 36 -1.99 -4.35 -1.00
N HIS A 37 -2.74 -3.84 -1.97
CA HIS A 37 -2.63 -4.24 -3.36
C HIS A 37 -1.87 -3.14 -4.11
N ILE A 38 -0.88 -3.52 -4.89
CA ILE A 38 0.02 -2.58 -5.57
C ILE A 38 0.07 -2.95 -7.04
N PHE A 39 -0.34 -2.03 -7.91
CA PHE A 39 0.00 -2.08 -9.33
C PHE A 39 1.29 -1.31 -9.55
N ARG A 40 2.21 -1.92 -10.31
CA ARG A 40 3.44 -1.27 -10.77
C ARG A 40 3.43 -1.23 -12.29
N GLU A 41 3.60 -0.06 -12.83
CA GLU A 41 3.65 0.20 -14.25
C GLU A 41 5.00 0.76 -14.62
N GLN A 42 5.80 -0.02 -15.34
CA GLN A 42 7.06 0.42 -15.85
C GLN A 42 6.83 1.10 -17.21
N LEU A 43 7.28 2.34 -17.32
CA LEU A 43 7.00 3.18 -18.48
C LEU A 43 8.05 3.00 -19.58
N LYS A 44 7.62 3.10 -20.81
CA LYS A 44 8.53 3.28 -21.94
C LYS A 44 9.26 4.61 -21.82
N PRO A 45 10.54 4.71 -22.23
CA PRO A 45 11.26 5.97 -22.20
C PRO A 45 10.51 7.08 -22.96
N GLY A 46 10.37 8.25 -22.31
CA GLY A 46 9.74 9.44 -22.91
C GLY A 46 8.22 9.51 -22.80
N THR A 47 7.52 8.48 -22.28
CA THR A 47 6.06 8.46 -22.23
C THR A 47 5.44 9.00 -20.94
N ALA A 48 6.24 9.29 -19.91
CA ALA A 48 5.75 9.62 -18.56
C ALA A 48 4.74 10.78 -18.53
N GLY A 49 4.93 11.81 -19.35
CA GLY A 49 4.03 12.97 -19.36
C GLY A 49 2.67 12.67 -20.04
N GLU A 50 2.64 11.84 -21.07
CA GLU A 50 1.41 11.41 -21.74
C GLU A 50 0.68 10.37 -20.93
N HIS A 51 1.41 9.42 -20.36
CA HIS A 51 0.88 8.45 -19.40
C HIS A 51 0.17 9.15 -18.24
N ALA A 52 0.82 10.12 -17.57
CA ALA A 52 0.20 10.83 -16.45
C ALA A 52 -1.10 11.55 -16.83
N LYS A 53 -1.20 12.08 -18.06
CA LYS A 53 -2.45 12.68 -18.57
C LYS A 53 -3.52 11.62 -18.79
N TRP A 54 -3.15 10.46 -19.30
CA TRP A 54 -4.06 9.34 -19.51
C TRP A 54 -4.57 8.78 -18.19
N GLU A 55 -3.65 8.56 -17.24
CA GLU A 55 -3.93 8.02 -15.91
C GLU A 55 -4.85 8.90 -15.05
N ALA A 56 -4.92 10.20 -15.30
CA ALA A 56 -5.92 11.08 -14.67
C ALA A 56 -7.39 10.67 -14.98
N GLY A 57 -7.61 9.82 -15.95
CA GLY A 57 -8.91 9.24 -16.27
C GLY A 57 -9.42 8.27 -15.18
N TRP A 58 -8.52 7.52 -14.53
CA TRP A 58 -8.89 6.54 -13.49
C TRP A 58 -9.54 7.20 -12.27
N PRO A 59 -8.90 8.19 -11.59
CA PRO A 59 -9.54 8.86 -10.47
C PRO A 59 -10.84 9.57 -10.88
N ALA A 60 -10.95 10.08 -12.11
CA ALA A 60 -12.18 10.68 -12.61
C ALA A 60 -13.31 9.64 -12.77
N ALA A 61 -12.99 8.42 -13.24
CA ALA A 61 -13.95 7.34 -13.36
C ALA A 61 -14.43 6.87 -11.97
N PHE A 62 -13.52 6.68 -11.02
CA PHE A 62 -13.85 6.29 -9.65
C PHE A 62 -14.65 7.37 -8.91
N GLU A 63 -14.30 8.64 -9.08
CA GLU A 63 -15.06 9.77 -8.50
C GLU A 63 -16.51 9.79 -9.03
N LYS A 64 -16.70 9.62 -10.36
CA LYS A 64 -18.01 9.56 -11.00
C LYS A 64 -18.85 8.39 -10.47
N ALA A 65 -18.24 7.23 -10.29
CA ALA A 65 -18.88 6.03 -9.75
C ALA A 65 -19.04 6.08 -8.21
N LYS A 66 -18.48 7.09 -7.54
CA LYS A 66 -18.42 7.19 -6.06
C LYS A 66 -17.84 5.91 -5.43
N SER A 67 -16.76 5.38 -6.03
CA SER A 67 -16.09 4.19 -5.53
C SER A 67 -15.66 4.38 -4.07
N PRO A 68 -15.89 3.42 -3.18
CA PRO A 68 -15.41 3.48 -1.80
C PRO A 68 -13.92 3.11 -1.66
N TYR A 69 -13.29 2.62 -2.74
CA TYR A 69 -11.92 2.13 -2.72
C TYR A 69 -10.97 3.20 -3.23
N HIS A 70 -9.95 3.51 -2.42
CA HIS A 70 -9.02 4.60 -2.66
C HIS A 70 -7.60 4.08 -2.86
N TYR A 71 -6.78 4.87 -3.55
CA TYR A 71 -5.37 4.57 -3.76
C TYR A 71 -4.53 5.83 -3.92
N ILE A 72 -3.23 5.70 -3.73
CA ILE A 72 -2.24 6.74 -4.06
C ILE A 72 -1.37 6.28 -5.23
N ALA A 73 -1.00 7.23 -6.09
CA ALA A 73 -0.06 7.05 -7.18
C ALA A 73 1.30 7.63 -6.79
N LEU A 74 2.35 6.81 -6.92
CA LEU A 74 3.73 7.14 -6.56
C LEU A 74 4.59 7.08 -7.81
N GLN A 75 4.94 8.23 -8.37
CA GLN A 75 5.78 8.32 -9.56
C GLN A 75 7.26 8.31 -9.19
N SER A 76 8.06 7.46 -9.83
CA SER A 76 9.49 7.33 -9.56
C SER A 76 10.26 8.64 -9.80
N ILE A 77 11.19 8.94 -8.88
CA ILE A 77 12.19 10.00 -9.00
C ILE A 77 13.55 9.37 -9.29
N THR A 78 13.80 8.19 -8.70
CA THR A 78 15.02 7.41 -8.89
C THR A 78 14.66 5.99 -9.35
N GLY A 79 15.62 5.29 -9.95
CA GLY A 79 15.41 3.94 -10.49
C GLY A 79 14.74 3.95 -11.86
N PRO A 80 14.08 2.86 -12.25
CA PRO A 80 13.37 2.79 -13.52
C PRO A 80 12.21 3.78 -13.57
N PRO A 81 11.85 4.30 -14.77
CA PRO A 81 10.66 5.12 -14.91
C PRO A 81 9.41 4.26 -14.66
N GLU A 82 8.77 4.43 -13.51
CA GLU A 82 7.60 3.64 -13.12
C GLU A 82 6.62 4.44 -12.26
N VAL A 83 5.40 3.94 -12.18
CA VAL A 83 4.39 4.42 -11.23
C VAL A 83 3.88 3.24 -10.40
N TRP A 84 3.73 3.46 -9.11
CA TRP A 84 3.12 2.50 -8.19
C TRP A 84 1.77 3.02 -7.72
N TYR A 85 0.71 2.26 -7.96
CA TYR A 85 -0.63 2.53 -7.44
C TYR A 85 -0.86 1.65 -6.22
N VAL A 86 -0.90 2.28 -5.05
CA VAL A 86 -0.96 1.59 -3.76
C VAL A 86 -2.36 1.70 -3.17
N SER A 87 -3.10 0.60 -3.15
CA SER A 87 -4.45 0.48 -2.61
C SER A 87 -4.40 -0.17 -1.23
N PRO A 88 -4.73 0.58 -0.15
CA PRO A 88 -4.84 0.01 1.19
C PRO A 88 -6.15 -0.77 1.32
N LEU A 89 -6.09 -1.97 1.89
CA LEU A 89 -7.23 -2.85 2.09
C LEU A 89 -7.22 -3.44 3.51
N ALA A 90 -8.39 -3.82 4.01
CA ALA A 90 -8.50 -4.43 5.33
C ALA A 90 -7.93 -5.86 5.35
N ASN A 91 -8.09 -6.60 4.25
CA ASN A 91 -7.66 -7.98 4.08
C ASN A 91 -7.79 -8.40 2.60
N GLN A 92 -7.47 -9.65 2.30
CA GLN A 92 -7.60 -10.19 0.94
C GLN A 92 -9.06 -10.29 0.45
N ALA A 93 -10.02 -10.53 1.34
CA ALA A 93 -11.44 -10.57 0.95
C ALA A 93 -11.91 -9.20 0.45
N ALA A 94 -11.44 -8.10 1.05
CA ALA A 94 -11.75 -6.75 0.60
C ALA A 94 -11.26 -6.48 -0.84
N TYR A 95 -10.20 -7.16 -1.30
CA TYR A 95 -9.77 -7.09 -2.70
C TYR A 95 -10.80 -7.72 -3.64
N ALA A 96 -11.32 -8.89 -3.28
CA ALA A 96 -12.37 -9.54 -4.07
C ALA A 96 -13.67 -8.71 -4.10
N GLU A 97 -14.02 -8.08 -2.97
CA GLU A 97 -15.16 -7.16 -2.88
C GLU A 97 -14.98 -5.93 -3.76
N MET A 98 -13.78 -5.36 -3.80
CA MET A 98 -13.42 -4.24 -4.68
C MET A 98 -13.64 -4.61 -6.15
N MET A 99 -13.06 -5.73 -6.61
CA MET A 99 -13.22 -6.21 -7.98
C MET A 99 -14.69 -6.48 -8.33
N ALA A 100 -15.44 -7.09 -7.40
CA ALA A 100 -16.86 -7.35 -7.61
C ALA A 100 -17.69 -6.06 -7.67
N ALA A 101 -17.34 -5.03 -6.91
CA ALA A 101 -18.01 -3.74 -6.93
C ALA A 101 -17.79 -3.00 -8.27
N GLU A 102 -16.57 -3.03 -8.80
CA GLU A 102 -16.24 -2.47 -10.11
C GLU A 102 -17.02 -3.14 -11.25
N GLN A 103 -17.17 -4.47 -11.20
CA GLN A 103 -17.91 -5.23 -12.20
C GLN A 103 -19.43 -5.04 -12.10
N LYS A 104 -19.97 -4.68 -10.95
CA LYS A 104 -21.42 -4.43 -10.76
C LYS A 104 -21.92 -3.13 -11.38
N ASP A 105 -21.03 -2.19 -11.63
CA ASP A 105 -21.33 -0.94 -12.36
C ASP A 105 -20.87 -1.08 -13.82
N PRO A 106 -21.76 -1.36 -14.77
CA PRO A 106 -21.37 -1.54 -16.17
C PRO A 106 -20.74 -0.32 -16.81
N ALA A 107 -21.10 0.89 -16.35
CA ALA A 107 -20.52 2.13 -16.87
C ALA A 107 -19.08 2.31 -16.38
N LEU A 108 -18.82 1.99 -15.09
CA LEU A 108 -17.47 1.99 -14.54
C LEU A 108 -16.63 0.90 -15.22
N ALA A 109 -17.13 -0.35 -15.28
CA ALA A 109 -16.40 -1.45 -15.90
C ALA A 109 -15.97 -1.14 -17.35
N ALA A 110 -16.87 -0.60 -18.16
CA ALA A 110 -16.56 -0.22 -19.54
C ALA A 110 -15.52 0.91 -19.62
N GLU A 111 -15.56 1.88 -18.71
CA GLU A 111 -14.58 2.97 -18.69
C GLU A 111 -13.21 2.47 -18.21
N LEU A 112 -13.14 1.61 -17.18
CA LEU A 112 -11.90 0.99 -16.73
C LEU A 112 -11.26 0.13 -17.83
N GLU A 113 -12.07 -0.64 -18.58
CA GLU A 113 -11.58 -1.42 -19.73
C GLU A 113 -11.00 -0.50 -20.82
N ARG A 114 -11.69 0.61 -21.13
CA ARG A 114 -11.22 1.59 -22.10
C ARG A 114 -9.87 2.20 -21.67
N LEU A 115 -9.75 2.57 -20.39
CA LEU A 115 -8.53 3.14 -19.82
C LEU A 115 -7.39 2.11 -19.86
N ALA A 116 -7.61 0.88 -19.39
CA ALA A 116 -6.61 -0.18 -19.40
C ALA A 116 -6.10 -0.51 -20.80
N LYS A 117 -7.02 -0.58 -21.78
CA LYS A 117 -6.66 -0.84 -23.18
C LYS A 117 -5.78 0.28 -23.78
N GLY A 118 -6.07 1.53 -23.42
CA GLY A 118 -5.29 2.67 -23.94
C GLY A 118 -3.96 2.86 -23.23
N ASP A 119 -3.86 2.41 -21.98
CA ASP A 119 -2.65 2.55 -21.16
C ASP A 119 -1.48 1.71 -21.67
N GLY A 120 -1.73 0.52 -22.20
CA GLY A 120 -0.72 -0.40 -22.71
C GLY A 120 0.25 0.19 -23.76
N GLN A 121 -0.12 1.30 -24.42
CA GLN A 121 0.77 1.99 -25.34
C GLN A 121 1.97 2.65 -24.63
N PHE A 122 1.82 3.03 -23.36
CA PHE A 122 2.84 3.72 -22.57
C PHE A 122 3.73 2.77 -21.78
N LEU A 123 3.28 1.53 -21.55
CA LEU A 123 3.91 0.58 -20.65
C LEU A 123 4.91 -0.32 -21.36
N SER A 124 6.05 -0.57 -20.71
CA SER A 124 6.99 -1.65 -21.05
C SER A 124 6.70 -2.91 -20.25
N GLU A 125 6.20 -2.77 -19.02
CA GLU A 125 5.86 -3.87 -18.11
C GLU A 125 4.78 -3.42 -17.13
N GLN A 126 3.92 -4.35 -16.72
CA GLN A 126 2.95 -4.16 -15.65
C GLN A 126 3.01 -5.36 -14.70
N THR A 127 3.05 -5.09 -13.40
CA THR A 127 3.11 -6.11 -12.35
C THR A 127 2.13 -5.76 -11.23
N ALA A 128 1.44 -6.77 -10.71
CA ALA A 128 0.61 -6.62 -9.52
C ALA A 128 1.24 -7.35 -8.33
N LEU A 129 1.30 -6.69 -7.17
CA LEU A 129 1.80 -7.23 -5.92
C LEU A 129 0.70 -7.23 -4.87
N GLN A 130 0.73 -8.22 -3.99
CA GLN A 130 -0.09 -8.25 -2.78
C GLN A 130 0.84 -8.41 -1.58
N ALA A 131 0.69 -7.55 -0.58
CA ALA A 131 1.55 -7.58 0.58
C ALA A 131 0.78 -7.41 1.90
N VAL A 132 1.26 -8.10 2.93
CA VAL A 132 0.70 -8.13 4.29
C VAL A 132 1.58 -7.32 5.21
N ALA A 133 0.97 -6.49 6.06
CA ALA A 133 1.70 -5.68 7.02
C ALA A 133 2.45 -6.54 8.04
N MET A 134 3.66 -6.08 8.39
CA MET A 134 4.47 -6.57 9.49
C MET A 134 4.57 -5.46 10.55
N PRO A 135 3.56 -5.32 11.44
CA PRO A 135 3.55 -4.24 12.43
C PRO A 135 4.74 -4.30 13.39
N GLU A 136 5.22 -5.51 13.70
CA GLU A 136 6.36 -5.78 14.58
C GLU A 136 7.70 -5.27 14.00
N LEU A 137 7.76 -5.09 12.68
CA LEU A 137 8.92 -4.53 11.95
C LEU A 137 8.66 -3.11 11.43
N SER A 138 7.51 -2.55 11.77
CA SER A 138 7.14 -1.17 11.43
C SER A 138 7.42 -0.26 12.62
N HIS A 139 7.82 0.99 12.35
CA HIS A 139 8.25 1.91 13.41
C HIS A 139 7.63 3.30 13.25
N GLY A 140 7.49 4.00 14.38
CA GLY A 140 7.00 5.37 14.43
C GLY A 140 5.49 5.51 14.17
N ALA A 141 4.98 6.74 14.18
CA ALA A 141 3.59 7.04 13.90
C ALA A 141 3.23 6.78 12.42
N PHE A 142 2.00 6.36 12.16
CA PHE A 142 1.52 6.28 10.79
C PHE A 142 1.40 7.69 10.18
N PRO A 143 1.89 7.92 8.96
CA PRO A 143 1.91 9.25 8.37
C PRO A 143 0.50 9.75 8.05
N ALA A 144 0.30 11.07 8.15
CA ALA A 144 -0.88 11.73 7.59
C ALA A 144 -0.74 11.77 6.06
N VAL A 145 -1.29 10.79 5.38
CA VAL A 145 -1.11 10.55 3.93
C VAL A 145 -1.34 11.81 3.09
N GLY A 146 -2.36 12.61 3.43
CA GLY A 146 -2.67 13.84 2.71
C GLY A 146 -1.60 14.93 2.79
N LYS A 147 -0.68 14.84 3.76
CA LYS A 147 0.46 15.77 3.93
C LYS A 147 1.76 15.24 3.34
N MET A 148 1.82 13.98 2.95
CA MET A 148 3.02 13.39 2.36
C MET A 148 3.20 13.85 0.91
N ARG A 149 4.46 13.98 0.51
CA ARG A 149 4.84 14.37 -0.86
C ARG A 149 5.75 13.35 -1.51
N TYR A 150 6.56 12.70 -0.71
CA TYR A 150 7.58 11.79 -1.19
C TYR A 150 7.57 10.50 -0.39
N TYR A 151 7.93 9.43 -1.07
CA TYR A 151 8.07 8.11 -0.49
C TYR A 151 9.44 7.56 -0.87
N GLU A 152 10.07 6.88 0.08
CA GLU A 152 11.21 6.03 -0.17
C GLU A 152 10.75 4.59 0.04
N ILE A 153 10.94 3.76 -0.97
CA ILE A 153 10.56 2.35 -0.93
C ILE A 153 11.82 1.53 -1.08
N THR A 154 12.17 0.80 -0.03
CA THR A 154 13.24 -0.19 -0.06
C THR A 154 12.63 -1.57 -0.27
N THR A 155 13.04 -2.23 -1.34
CA THR A 155 12.69 -3.61 -1.62
C THR A 155 13.85 -4.51 -1.23
N PHE A 156 13.61 -5.40 -0.26
CA PHE A 156 14.53 -6.46 0.10
C PHE A 156 14.09 -7.78 -0.51
N ARG A 157 15.04 -8.55 -1.01
CA ARG A 157 14.83 -9.95 -1.30
C ARG A 157 15.75 -10.78 -0.42
N VAL A 158 15.16 -11.58 0.46
CA VAL A 158 15.85 -12.40 1.44
C VAL A 158 15.84 -13.86 0.98
N ARG A 159 16.90 -14.59 1.24
CA ARG A 159 16.99 -16.01 0.89
C ARG A 159 15.92 -16.82 1.62
N PRO A 160 15.30 -17.82 0.99
CA PRO A 160 14.41 -18.74 1.66
C PRO A 160 15.06 -19.35 2.91
N GLY A 161 14.33 -19.41 4.02
CA GLY A 161 14.85 -19.91 5.30
C GLY A 161 15.62 -18.88 6.15
N HIS A 162 15.80 -17.65 5.67
CA HIS A 162 16.49 -16.57 6.40
C HIS A 162 15.55 -15.48 6.95
N GLN A 163 14.26 -15.76 7.08
CA GLN A 163 13.26 -14.82 7.58
C GLN A 163 13.58 -14.36 9.01
N ASP A 164 14.02 -15.27 9.89
CA ASP A 164 14.40 -14.92 11.28
C ASP A 164 15.58 -13.93 11.30
N ALA A 165 16.55 -14.10 10.40
CA ALA A 165 17.67 -13.16 10.26
C ALA A 165 17.20 -11.80 9.76
N TRP A 166 16.21 -11.75 8.84
CA TRP A 166 15.55 -10.52 8.41
C TRP A 166 14.87 -9.83 9.58
N MET A 167 14.03 -10.56 10.34
CA MET A 167 13.33 -10.01 11.50
C MET A 167 14.30 -9.47 12.54
N ALA A 168 15.37 -10.20 12.86
CA ALA A 168 16.39 -9.76 13.82
C ALA A 168 17.15 -8.51 13.35
N ALA A 169 17.46 -8.41 12.06
CA ALA A 169 18.18 -7.27 11.51
C ALA A 169 17.33 -5.99 11.43
N THR A 170 16.00 -6.12 11.23
CA THR A 170 15.08 -5.00 11.03
C THR A 170 14.30 -4.59 12.27
N ALA A 171 14.31 -5.39 13.35
CA ALA A 171 13.65 -5.07 14.62
C ALA A 171 14.24 -3.85 15.34
N ARG A 172 15.31 -3.25 14.82
CA ARG A 172 15.99 -2.10 15.43
C ARG A 172 15.28 -0.82 15.07
N SER A 173 14.91 -0.05 16.09
CA SER A 173 14.33 1.27 15.90
C SER A 173 15.43 2.34 15.82
N ALA A 174 15.28 3.28 14.88
CA ALA A 174 16.02 4.54 14.90
C ALA A 174 15.12 5.61 15.51
N PRO A 175 15.55 6.32 16.57
CA PRO A 175 14.78 7.42 17.14
C PRO A 175 14.40 8.44 16.06
N GLY A 176 13.12 8.83 16.01
CA GLY A 176 12.61 9.80 15.03
C GLY A 176 12.28 9.23 13.64
N ALA A 177 12.75 8.05 13.29
CA ALA A 177 12.42 7.42 12.01
C ALA A 177 11.01 6.82 12.00
N SER A 178 10.37 6.80 10.84
CA SER A 178 9.06 6.20 10.64
C SER A 178 9.05 5.41 9.34
N TRP A 179 8.71 4.11 9.42
CA TRP A 179 8.56 3.24 8.26
C TRP A 179 7.49 2.18 8.45
N ARG A 180 7.04 1.61 7.35
CA ARG A 180 6.06 0.52 7.31
C ARG A 180 6.61 -0.64 6.50
N THR A 181 6.66 -1.79 7.14
CA THR A 181 7.17 -3.03 6.54
C THR A 181 6.02 -3.92 6.12
N TYR A 182 6.16 -4.52 4.94
CA TYR A 182 5.21 -5.46 4.37
C TYR A 182 5.94 -6.68 3.81
N ASP A 183 5.37 -7.86 4.03
CA ASP A 183 5.76 -9.11 3.37
C ASP A 183 4.96 -9.27 2.07
N VAL A 184 5.63 -9.43 0.94
CA VAL A 184 4.99 -9.63 -0.36
C VAL A 184 4.58 -11.09 -0.49
N VAL A 185 3.29 -11.35 -0.37
CA VAL A 185 2.72 -12.71 -0.37
C VAL A 185 2.34 -13.21 -1.76
N ALA A 186 2.23 -12.31 -2.75
CA ALA A 186 1.95 -12.66 -4.15
C ALA A 186 2.51 -11.60 -5.12
N GLY A 187 2.83 -12.02 -6.34
CA GLY A 187 3.29 -11.15 -7.43
C GLY A 187 4.80 -10.89 -7.46
N ALA A 188 5.57 -11.41 -6.49
CA ALA A 188 7.03 -11.36 -6.47
C ALA A 188 7.63 -12.69 -5.97
N PRO A 189 8.94 -12.91 -6.18
CA PRO A 189 9.61 -14.08 -5.60
C PRO A 189 9.51 -14.09 -4.08
N GLY A 190 9.37 -15.29 -3.48
CA GLY A 190 9.29 -15.46 -2.03
C GLY A 190 10.48 -14.84 -1.28
N GLY A 191 10.22 -14.30 -0.09
CA GLY A 191 11.19 -13.54 0.70
C GLY A 191 11.38 -12.10 0.21
N THR A 192 10.41 -11.56 -0.52
CA THR A 192 10.38 -10.14 -0.90
C THR A 192 9.66 -9.32 0.16
N TYR A 193 10.33 -8.29 0.68
CA TYR A 193 9.78 -7.36 1.67
C TYR A 193 9.85 -5.93 1.15
N LEU A 194 8.83 -5.14 1.45
CA LEU A 194 8.76 -3.72 1.13
C LEU A 194 8.82 -2.90 2.40
N VAL A 195 9.70 -1.91 2.43
CA VAL A 195 9.79 -0.92 3.53
C VAL A 195 9.48 0.45 2.95
N PHE A 196 8.38 1.04 3.42
CA PHE A 196 7.93 2.36 3.01
C PHE A 196 8.29 3.39 4.08
N SER A 197 9.00 4.43 3.69
CA SER A 197 9.15 5.67 4.45
C SER A 197 8.51 6.82 3.67
N SER A 198 7.91 7.78 4.34
CA SER A 198 7.25 8.92 3.70
C SER A 198 7.58 10.23 4.38
N VAL A 199 7.73 11.29 3.59
CA VAL A 199 8.11 12.62 4.05
C VAL A 199 7.31 13.70 3.34
N GLY A 200 7.17 14.87 3.98
CA GLY A 200 6.49 16.04 3.42
C GLY A 200 7.41 16.88 2.52
N SER A 201 8.72 16.74 2.62
CA SER A 201 9.69 17.53 1.86
C SER A 201 11.00 16.77 1.62
N PHE A 202 11.78 17.21 0.63
CA PHE A 202 13.12 16.65 0.40
C PHE A 202 14.08 16.90 1.56
N ALA A 203 13.94 18.03 2.30
CA ALA A 203 14.76 18.32 3.46
C ALA A 203 14.57 17.29 4.59
N GLU A 204 13.41 16.65 4.65
CA GLU A 204 13.18 15.55 5.59
C GLU A 204 13.95 14.29 5.23
N PHE A 205 14.25 14.03 3.94
CA PHE A 205 15.18 12.97 3.56
C PHE A 205 16.59 13.23 4.07
N ASP A 206 17.08 14.47 3.99
CA ASP A 206 18.41 14.83 4.53
C ASP A 206 18.45 14.57 6.04
N LYS A 207 17.36 14.91 6.75
CA LYS A 207 17.22 14.61 8.17
C LYS A 207 17.21 13.10 8.44
N MET A 208 16.43 12.33 7.71
CA MET A 208 16.39 10.86 7.83
C MET A 208 17.76 10.22 7.59
N MET A 209 18.51 10.69 6.59
CA MET A 209 19.87 10.23 6.32
C MET A 209 20.81 10.52 7.48
N GLY A 210 20.77 11.73 8.04
CA GLY A 210 21.57 12.12 9.20
C GLY A 210 21.23 11.30 10.45
N GLU A 211 19.95 11.04 10.70
CA GLU A 211 19.51 10.18 11.81
C GLU A 211 19.94 8.72 11.61
N GLY A 212 19.86 8.19 10.38
CA GLY A 212 20.37 6.87 10.03
C GLY A 212 21.88 6.76 10.25
N GLU A 213 22.65 7.75 9.82
CA GLU A 213 24.09 7.80 10.04
C GLU A 213 24.45 7.85 11.54
N ALA A 214 23.73 8.67 12.32
CA ALA A 214 23.91 8.75 13.77
C ALA A 214 23.60 7.42 14.45
N THR A 215 22.52 6.73 14.02
CA THR A 215 22.14 5.39 14.51
C THR A 215 23.24 4.38 14.22
N MET A 216 23.80 4.40 13.01
CA MET A 216 24.89 3.48 12.63
C MET A 216 26.18 3.76 13.41
N LYS A 217 26.52 5.03 13.65
CA LYS A 217 27.68 5.41 14.48
C LYS A 217 27.52 5.00 15.95
N GLY A 218 26.30 4.99 16.46
CA GLY A 218 25.98 4.56 17.83
C GLY A 218 25.81 3.04 17.98
N ALA A 219 25.88 2.28 16.89
CA ALA A 219 25.72 0.83 16.93
C ALA A 219 26.95 0.15 17.58
N THR A 220 26.68 -0.87 18.42
CA THR A 220 27.72 -1.70 19.01
C THR A 220 28.39 -2.59 17.97
N PRO A 221 29.63 -3.08 18.24
CA PRO A 221 30.29 -4.04 17.35
C PRO A 221 29.45 -5.29 17.07
N ASP A 222 28.74 -5.84 18.07
CA ASP A 222 27.88 -7.01 17.92
C ASP A 222 26.69 -6.73 17.01
N GLU A 223 26.09 -5.57 17.14
CA GLU A 223 25.00 -5.13 16.27
C GLU A 223 25.46 -4.97 14.82
N MET A 224 26.62 -4.37 14.61
CA MET A 224 27.23 -4.26 13.29
C MET A 224 27.56 -5.63 12.70
N ALA A 225 28.02 -6.57 13.52
CA ALA A 225 28.29 -7.94 13.08
C ALA A 225 27.00 -8.66 12.64
N VAL A 226 25.90 -8.51 13.40
CA VAL A 226 24.57 -9.06 13.02
C VAL A 226 24.11 -8.49 11.69
N LEU A 227 24.15 -7.17 11.52
CA LEU A 227 23.75 -6.51 10.26
C LEU A 227 24.65 -6.95 9.10
N GLY A 228 25.96 -6.97 9.30
CA GLY A 228 26.93 -7.39 8.27
C GLY A 228 26.73 -8.86 7.85
N LYS A 229 26.46 -9.75 8.82
CA LYS A 229 26.14 -11.15 8.54
C LYS A 229 24.84 -11.27 7.76
N PHE A 230 23.80 -10.55 8.19
CA PHE A 230 22.52 -10.54 7.46
C PHE A 230 22.68 -10.08 6.01
N MET A 231 23.34 -8.96 5.79
CA MET A 231 23.55 -8.42 4.44
C MET A 231 24.34 -9.40 3.54
N LYS A 232 25.35 -10.07 4.09
CA LYS A 232 26.21 -10.99 3.35
C LYS A 232 25.56 -12.34 3.07
N GLU A 233 24.89 -12.91 4.08
CA GLU A 233 24.44 -14.31 4.02
C GLU A 233 22.96 -14.45 3.65
N SER A 234 22.11 -13.45 4.02
CA SER A 234 20.67 -13.56 3.91
C SER A 234 20.08 -12.74 2.76
N VAL A 235 20.68 -11.60 2.40
CA VAL A 235 20.17 -10.73 1.34
C VAL A 235 20.58 -11.25 -0.03
N ILE A 236 19.60 -11.37 -0.94
CA ILE A 236 19.86 -11.64 -2.37
C ILE A 236 20.01 -10.31 -3.11
N THR A 237 19.06 -9.41 -2.92
CA THR A 237 19.09 -8.05 -3.47
C THR A 237 18.45 -7.07 -2.49
N VAL A 238 18.89 -5.83 -2.55
CA VAL A 238 18.24 -4.68 -1.94
C VAL A 238 18.27 -3.53 -2.94
N SER A 239 17.14 -2.83 -3.06
CA SER A 239 17.05 -1.62 -3.88
C SER A 239 16.18 -0.60 -3.15
N THR A 240 16.62 0.65 -3.16
CA THR A 240 15.91 1.78 -2.57
C THR A 240 15.63 2.80 -3.67
N ASN A 241 14.35 3.09 -3.87
CA ASN A 241 13.92 4.08 -4.85
C ASN A 241 13.05 5.14 -4.19
N ARG A 242 13.11 6.36 -4.73
CA ARG A 242 12.32 7.51 -4.27
C ARG A 242 11.23 7.82 -5.28
N TYR A 243 10.09 8.20 -4.74
CA TYR A 243 8.89 8.49 -5.49
C TYR A 243 8.27 9.80 -5.02
N ARG A 244 7.61 10.49 -5.93
CA ARG A 244 6.72 11.59 -5.58
C ARG A 244 5.27 11.12 -5.60
N LEU A 245 4.47 11.58 -4.64
CA LEU A 245 3.03 11.41 -4.67
C LEU A 245 2.44 12.28 -5.79
N ASP A 246 1.66 11.67 -6.67
CA ASP A 246 0.97 12.37 -7.75
C ASP A 246 -0.53 12.50 -7.43
N PRO A 247 -1.02 13.71 -7.10
CA PRO A 247 -2.42 13.92 -6.75
C PRO A 247 -3.35 13.78 -7.96
N GLY A 248 -2.85 13.98 -9.19
CA GLY A 248 -3.64 13.89 -10.41
C GLY A 248 -3.96 12.44 -10.82
N GLN A 249 -3.10 11.51 -10.43
CA GLN A 249 -3.27 10.08 -10.69
C GLN A 249 -3.78 9.31 -9.47
N SER A 250 -3.97 9.97 -8.33
CA SER A 250 -4.44 9.35 -7.08
C SER A 250 -5.94 9.55 -6.90
N TYR A 251 -6.60 8.54 -6.33
CA TYR A 251 -8.00 8.64 -5.91
C TYR A 251 -8.09 8.50 -4.39
N VAL A 252 -8.36 9.61 -3.70
CA VAL A 252 -8.42 9.67 -2.23
C VAL A 252 -9.71 10.35 -1.77
N ASN A 253 -10.14 10.04 -0.53
CA ASN A 253 -11.35 10.60 0.06
C ASN A 253 -11.22 12.09 0.42
N ALA A 254 -12.35 12.72 0.74
CA ALA A 254 -12.43 14.13 1.06
C ALA A 254 -11.59 14.52 2.29
N GLU A 255 -11.53 13.64 3.32
CA GLU A 255 -10.74 13.88 4.53
C GLU A 255 -9.25 13.96 4.22
N THR A 256 -8.75 13.12 3.31
CA THR A 256 -7.35 13.18 2.86
C THR A 256 -7.08 14.44 2.06
N LYS A 257 -7.98 14.79 1.13
CA LYS A 257 -7.88 16.05 0.36
C LYS A 257 -7.90 17.29 1.27
N ALA A 258 -8.68 17.26 2.35
CA ALA A 258 -8.80 18.36 3.30
C ALA A 258 -7.52 18.58 4.14
N GLN A 259 -6.60 17.62 4.23
CA GLN A 259 -5.33 17.77 4.94
C GLN A 259 -4.38 18.76 4.24
N ASP A 260 -4.49 18.89 2.91
CA ASP A 260 -3.80 19.90 2.10
C ASP A 260 -4.56 20.15 0.78
N PRO A 261 -5.59 21.01 0.79
CA PRO A 261 -6.40 21.26 -0.39
C PRO A 261 -5.64 21.86 -1.58
N ALA A 262 -4.58 22.62 -1.31
CA ALA A 262 -3.77 23.24 -2.36
C ALA A 262 -2.99 22.20 -3.18
N PHE A 263 -2.56 21.12 -2.54
CA PHE A 263 -1.87 20.02 -3.20
C PHE A 263 -2.83 19.10 -3.94
N TRP A 264 -3.95 18.71 -3.29
CA TRP A 264 -4.88 17.73 -3.83
C TRP A 264 -5.85 18.28 -4.89
N SER A 265 -6.00 19.59 -4.94
CA SER A 265 -6.84 20.28 -5.93
C SER A 265 -6.10 21.51 -6.45
N PRO A 266 -4.97 21.33 -7.14
CA PRO A 266 -4.21 22.46 -7.67
C PRO A 266 -5.10 23.25 -8.62
N LYS A 267 -5.17 24.57 -8.43
CA LYS A 267 -5.87 25.46 -9.36
C LYS A 267 -5.24 25.27 -10.74
N LYS A 268 -6.08 24.97 -11.71
CA LYS A 268 -5.71 24.88 -13.14
C LYS A 268 -5.22 26.22 -13.66
#